data_136cca7759421675928f5009400d1991
#
_entry.id   136cca7759421675928f5009400d1991
#
_cell.length_a   1.000
_cell.length_b   1.000
_cell.length_c   1.000
_cell.angle_alpha   90.00
_cell.angle_beta   90.00
_cell.angle_gamma   90.00
#
_symmetry.space_group_name_H-M   'P 1'
#
loop_
_entity.id
_entity.type
_entity.pdbx_description
1 polymer ?
#
loop_
_entity_poly.entity_id
_entity_poly.type
_entity_poly.pdbx_seq_one_letter_code
_entity_poly.pdbx_strand_id
1 'polypeptide(L)'
;MRKKSVIVVGSHFSGKSLTINKHLKPLLKINPHAHIFSPPGKKGFVLSQSSEESGKDVEQLIQKYAHFDLFVLASRPETDKLSNFKATRAALEKASFLVYVVVVHTRKEAPEKAREILKLLNQE
;
A
#
# COMPACT_ATOMS: atom_id res chain seq x y z
N MET A 1 -18.77 -7.94 0.56
CA MET A 1 -17.59 -7.33 1.22
C MET A 1 -16.92 -6.37 0.26
N ARG A 2 -16.56 -5.20 0.76
CA ARG A 2 -15.91 -4.18 -0.06
C ARG A 2 -14.40 -4.43 -0.17
N LYS A 3 -13.87 -4.32 -1.38
CA LYS A 3 -12.42 -4.37 -1.58
C LYS A 3 -11.81 -3.05 -1.10
N LYS A 4 -10.71 -3.12 -0.36
CA LYS A 4 -10.06 -1.95 0.23
C LYS A 4 -8.61 -1.86 -0.18
N SER A 5 -8.13 -0.64 -0.32
CA SER A 5 -6.71 -0.38 -0.58
C SER A 5 -6.21 0.78 0.24
N VAL A 6 -4.92 0.75 0.55
CA VAL A 6 -4.23 1.84 1.23
C VAL A 6 -3.03 2.23 0.39
N ILE A 7 -2.94 3.51 0.04
CA ILE A 7 -1.73 4.05 -0.59
C ILE A 7 -0.91 4.71 0.51
N VAL A 8 0.28 4.18 0.74
CA VAL A 8 1.23 4.72 1.71
C VAL A 8 2.07 5.78 1.00
N VAL A 9 1.81 7.04 1.31
CA VAL A 9 2.40 8.17 0.61
C VAL A 9 3.55 8.76 1.43
N GLY A 10 4.67 9.02 0.78
CA GLY A 10 5.79 9.67 1.41
C GLY A 10 6.87 10.00 0.39
N SER A 11 7.63 11.06 0.67
CA SER A 11 8.77 11.43 -0.16
C SER A 11 9.86 10.36 -0.06
N HIS A 12 10.84 10.43 -0.95
CA HIS A 12 11.99 9.55 -0.92
C HIS A 12 12.66 9.65 0.47
N PHE A 13 12.96 8.51 1.08
CA PHE A 13 13.54 8.40 2.44
C PHE A 13 12.63 8.84 3.60
N SER A 14 11.32 9.04 3.37
CA SER A 14 10.40 9.40 4.46
C SER A 14 10.08 8.25 5.42
N GLY A 15 10.36 7.01 5.02
CA GLY A 15 10.06 5.82 5.84
C GLY A 15 8.90 4.97 5.33
N LYS A 16 8.46 5.15 4.08
CA LYS A 16 7.41 4.30 3.48
C LYS A 16 7.78 2.81 3.55
N SER A 17 8.97 2.50 3.06
CA SER A 17 9.46 1.12 3.02
C SER A 17 9.63 0.55 4.44
N LEU A 18 10.15 1.36 5.35
CA LEU A 18 10.29 1.00 6.75
C LEU A 18 8.94 0.69 7.39
N THR A 19 7.95 1.55 7.14
CA THR A 19 6.58 1.38 7.63
C THR A 19 6.00 0.03 7.17
N ILE A 20 6.14 -0.27 5.89
CA ILE A 20 5.58 -1.48 5.31
C ILE A 20 6.37 -2.72 5.70
N ASN A 21 7.68 -2.74 5.44
CA ASN A 21 8.48 -3.95 5.61
C ASN A 21 8.78 -4.29 7.07
N LYS A 22 9.12 -3.30 7.88
CA LYS A 22 9.56 -3.54 9.24
C LYS A 22 8.43 -3.53 10.26
N HIS A 23 7.37 -2.78 10.00
CA HIS A 23 6.29 -2.62 10.97
C HIS A 23 4.96 -3.21 10.54
N LEU A 24 4.53 -3.02 9.28
CA LEU A 24 3.24 -3.54 8.82
C LEU A 24 3.26 -5.05 8.55
N LYS A 25 4.25 -5.53 7.80
CA LYS A 25 4.30 -6.95 7.43
C LYS A 25 4.31 -7.89 8.64
N PRO A 26 5.03 -7.61 9.73
CA PRO A 26 4.90 -8.42 10.94
C PRO A 26 3.49 -8.43 11.52
N LEU A 27 2.78 -7.31 11.46
CA LEU A 27 1.37 -7.23 11.89
C LEU A 27 0.46 -8.06 10.98
N LEU A 28 0.81 -8.18 9.71
CA LEU A 28 0.10 -9.02 8.74
C LEU A 28 0.54 -10.49 8.81
N LYS A 29 1.51 -10.80 9.68
CA LYS A 29 2.05 -12.15 9.90
C LYS A 29 2.73 -12.73 8.68
N ILE A 30 3.44 -11.89 7.94
CA ILE A 30 4.21 -12.29 6.76
C ILE A 30 5.67 -11.82 6.87
N ASN A 31 6.52 -12.49 6.12
CA ASN A 31 7.94 -12.22 6.01
C ASN A 31 8.19 -10.89 5.28
N PRO A 32 9.25 -10.13 5.60
CA PRO A 32 9.53 -8.86 4.92
C PRO A 32 9.69 -8.96 3.40
N HIS A 33 10.01 -10.12 2.87
CA HIS A 33 10.14 -10.34 1.43
C HIS A 33 8.84 -10.80 0.78
N ALA A 34 7.82 -11.14 1.56
CA ALA A 34 6.54 -11.59 1.03
C ALA A 34 5.69 -10.41 0.56
N HIS A 35 4.84 -10.67 -0.41
CA HIS A 35 3.93 -9.67 -0.97
C HIS A 35 2.46 -10.05 -0.81
N ILE A 36 2.16 -11.26 -0.39
CA ILE A 36 0.79 -11.75 -0.25
C ILE A 36 0.51 -12.05 1.21
N PHE A 37 -0.63 -11.55 1.71
CA PHE A 37 -1.10 -11.86 3.05
C PHE A 37 -2.54 -12.35 3.00
N SER A 38 -2.91 -13.21 3.92
CA SER A 38 -4.21 -13.89 3.87
C SER A 38 -4.92 -13.83 5.22
N PRO A 39 -5.56 -12.69 5.54
CA PRO A 39 -6.44 -12.65 6.71
C PRO A 39 -7.60 -13.63 6.52
N PRO A 40 -8.27 -14.05 7.59
CA PRO A 40 -9.39 -14.98 7.46
C PRO A 40 -10.42 -14.52 6.43
N GLY A 41 -10.66 -15.37 5.42
CA GLY A 41 -11.64 -15.10 4.38
C GLY A 41 -11.26 -14.06 3.35
N LYS A 42 -10.00 -13.59 3.35
CA LYS A 42 -9.57 -12.51 2.45
C LYS A 42 -8.19 -12.81 1.88
N LYS A 43 -7.86 -12.11 0.79
CA LYS A 43 -6.54 -12.20 0.17
C LYS A 43 -6.03 -10.79 -0.11
N GLY A 44 -4.81 -10.49 0.31
CA GLY A 44 -4.23 -9.17 0.18
C GLY A 44 -2.87 -9.17 -0.51
N PHE A 45 -2.56 -8.06 -1.15
CA PHE A 45 -1.27 -7.81 -1.79
C PHE A 45 -0.63 -6.57 -1.18
N VAL A 46 0.66 -6.65 -0.85
CA VAL A 46 1.41 -5.53 -0.30
C VAL A 46 2.73 -5.36 -1.03
N LEU A 47 3.01 -4.14 -1.49
CA LEU A 47 4.26 -3.80 -2.16
C LEU A 47 4.86 -2.58 -1.48
N SER A 48 6.07 -2.74 -0.95
CA SER A 48 6.77 -1.70 -0.20
C SER A 48 7.49 -0.68 -1.08
N GLN A 49 7.81 -1.06 -2.31
CA GLN A 49 8.49 -0.19 -3.25
C GLN A 49 7.47 0.46 -4.17
N SER A 50 7.50 1.78 -4.29
CA SER A 50 6.60 2.50 -5.17
C SER A 50 6.89 2.19 -6.64
N SER A 51 5.88 2.34 -7.50
CA SER A 51 6.05 2.14 -8.94
C SER A 51 7.06 3.12 -9.53
N GLU A 52 7.16 4.33 -8.97
CA GLU A 52 8.16 5.32 -9.38
C GLU A 52 9.59 4.82 -9.18
N GLU A 53 9.81 4.07 -8.08
CA GLU A 53 11.13 3.54 -7.73
C GLU A 53 11.44 2.22 -8.42
N SER A 54 10.43 1.36 -8.58
CA SER A 54 10.60 0.03 -9.14
C SER A 54 10.56 -0.02 -10.67
N GLY A 55 10.01 1.03 -11.30
CA GLY A 55 9.77 1.04 -12.74
C GLY A 55 8.64 0.14 -13.20
N LYS A 56 7.90 -0.45 -12.29
CA LYS A 56 6.77 -1.32 -12.61
C LYS A 56 5.55 -0.53 -13.05
N ASP A 57 4.81 -1.06 -14.02
CA ASP A 57 3.54 -0.50 -14.43
C ASP A 57 2.49 -0.80 -13.36
N VAL A 58 2.05 0.24 -12.66
CA VAL A 58 1.11 0.09 -11.55
C VAL A 58 -0.26 -0.39 -12.02
N GLU A 59 -0.68 0.04 -13.21
CA GLU A 59 -1.98 -0.39 -13.76
C GLU A 59 -1.99 -1.87 -14.07
N GLN A 60 -0.94 -2.39 -14.68
CA GLN A 60 -0.81 -3.83 -14.95
C GLN A 60 -0.76 -4.63 -13.65
N LEU A 61 -0.05 -4.14 -12.66
CA LEU A 61 0.05 -4.78 -11.36
C LEU A 61 -1.32 -4.91 -10.69
N ILE A 62 -2.09 -3.83 -10.68
CA ILE A 62 -3.42 -3.82 -10.08
C ILE A 62 -4.37 -4.74 -10.84
N GLN A 63 -4.31 -4.75 -12.18
CA GLN A 63 -5.13 -5.65 -12.99
C GLN A 63 -4.81 -7.12 -12.70
N LYS A 64 -3.54 -7.45 -12.54
CA LYS A 64 -3.11 -8.82 -12.25
C LYS A 64 -3.70 -9.34 -10.94
N TYR A 65 -3.82 -8.48 -9.94
CA TYR A 65 -4.32 -8.85 -8.60
C TYR A 65 -5.69 -8.25 -8.29
N ALA A 66 -6.46 -7.85 -9.32
CA ALA A 66 -7.75 -7.19 -9.14
C ALA A 66 -8.79 -8.05 -8.41
N HIS A 67 -8.60 -9.36 -8.40
CA HIS A 67 -9.47 -10.30 -7.69
C HIS A 67 -9.16 -10.39 -6.18
N PHE A 68 -8.07 -9.76 -5.72
CA PHE A 68 -7.75 -9.71 -4.30
C PHE A 68 -8.69 -8.75 -3.58
N ASP A 69 -8.83 -8.93 -2.28
CA ASP A 69 -9.72 -8.12 -1.45
C ASP A 69 -9.05 -6.88 -0.87
N LEU A 70 -7.73 -6.94 -0.67
CA LEU A 70 -6.95 -5.90 -0.01
C LEU A 70 -5.68 -5.59 -0.80
N PHE A 71 -5.32 -4.29 -0.85
CA PHE A 71 -4.08 -3.82 -1.44
C PHE A 71 -3.39 -2.81 -0.54
N VAL A 72 -2.08 -2.91 -0.42
CA VAL A 72 -1.25 -1.85 0.19
C VAL A 72 -0.13 -1.55 -0.78
N LEU A 73 -0.08 -0.32 -1.25
CA LEU A 73 0.93 0.14 -2.21
C LEU A 73 1.59 1.42 -1.71
N ALA A 74 2.86 1.60 -2.06
CA ALA A 74 3.59 2.82 -1.75
C ALA A 74 3.58 3.78 -2.94
N SER A 75 3.61 5.08 -2.67
CA SER A 75 3.68 6.10 -3.70
C SER A 75 4.38 7.36 -3.18
N ARG A 76 5.01 8.11 -4.09
CA ARG A 76 5.50 9.45 -3.78
C ARG A 76 4.32 10.42 -3.67
N PRO A 77 4.48 11.56 -2.95
CA PRO A 77 3.39 12.54 -2.84
C PRO A 77 3.00 13.10 -4.20
N GLU A 78 1.75 13.47 -4.34
CA GLU A 78 1.21 14.05 -5.57
C GLU A 78 1.97 15.30 -6.02
N THR A 79 2.56 16.04 -5.08
CA THR A 79 3.38 17.23 -5.36
C THR A 79 4.73 16.92 -5.98
N ASP A 80 5.19 15.68 -5.92
CA ASP A 80 6.44 15.24 -6.55
C ASP A 80 6.18 15.04 -8.06
N LYS A 81 7.03 15.64 -8.91
CA LYS A 81 6.89 15.56 -10.37
C LYS A 81 6.95 14.14 -10.90
N LEU A 82 7.66 13.26 -10.20
CA LEU A 82 7.84 11.86 -10.63
C LEU A 82 6.78 10.94 -10.01
N SER A 83 5.79 11.50 -9.32
CA SER A 83 4.79 10.72 -8.60
C SER A 83 3.80 10.03 -9.53
N ASN A 84 3.51 8.76 -9.24
CA ASN A 84 2.43 8.00 -9.86
C ASN A 84 1.18 7.92 -8.97
N PHE A 85 1.06 8.81 -7.99
CA PHE A 85 -0.05 8.76 -7.03
C PHE A 85 -1.42 8.80 -7.73
N LYS A 86 -1.61 9.73 -8.64
CA LYS A 86 -2.90 9.87 -9.36
C LYS A 86 -3.22 8.62 -10.18
N ALA A 87 -2.22 8.08 -10.88
CA ALA A 87 -2.40 6.87 -11.69
C ALA A 87 -2.70 5.66 -10.82
N THR A 88 -2.00 5.52 -9.68
CA THR A 88 -2.22 4.44 -8.73
C THR A 88 -3.63 4.49 -8.15
N ARG A 89 -4.06 5.68 -7.71
CA ARG A 89 -5.41 5.86 -7.17
C ARG A 89 -6.48 5.55 -8.20
N ALA A 90 -6.33 6.09 -9.42
CA ALA A 90 -7.28 5.86 -10.50
C ALA A 90 -7.40 4.38 -10.86
N ALA A 91 -6.28 3.67 -10.93
CA ALA A 91 -6.27 2.25 -11.24
C ALA A 91 -6.96 1.42 -10.15
N LEU A 92 -6.75 1.75 -8.88
CA LEU A 92 -7.42 1.08 -7.76
C LEU A 92 -8.93 1.34 -7.77
N GLU A 93 -9.34 2.57 -8.02
CA GLU A 93 -10.76 2.93 -8.11
C GLU A 93 -11.43 2.21 -9.28
N LYS A 94 -10.75 2.15 -10.42
CA LYS A 94 -11.24 1.44 -11.60
C LYS A 94 -11.41 -0.06 -11.34
N ALA A 95 -10.57 -0.64 -10.49
CA ALA A 95 -10.66 -2.04 -10.09
C ALA A 95 -11.64 -2.26 -8.92
N SER A 96 -12.42 -1.25 -8.58
CA SER A 96 -13.48 -1.27 -7.56
C SER A 96 -12.96 -1.36 -6.12
N PHE A 97 -11.74 -0.86 -5.88
CA PHE A 97 -11.22 -0.73 -4.51
C PHE A 97 -11.63 0.61 -3.91
N LEU A 98 -12.02 0.57 -2.64
CA LEU A 98 -12.13 1.77 -1.83
C LEU A 98 -10.70 2.18 -1.45
N VAL A 99 -10.32 3.43 -1.71
CA VAL A 99 -8.94 3.90 -1.54
C VAL A 99 -8.80 4.77 -0.29
N TYR A 100 -7.90 4.36 0.61
CA TYR A 100 -7.47 5.17 1.74
C TYR A 100 -6.03 5.63 1.49
N VAL A 101 -5.67 6.77 2.06
CA VAL A 101 -4.32 7.34 1.94
C VAL A 101 -3.73 7.52 3.33
N VAL A 102 -2.54 6.98 3.55
CA VAL A 102 -1.79 7.17 4.80
C VAL A 102 -0.46 7.84 4.44
N VAL A 103 -0.22 9.01 5.02
CA VAL A 103 0.99 9.80 4.72
C VAL A 103 2.04 9.57 5.80
N VAL A 104 3.25 9.23 5.39
CA VAL A 104 4.41 9.06 6.27
C VAL A 104 5.37 10.21 6.03
N HIS A 105 5.55 11.07 7.03
CA HIS A 105 6.44 12.24 6.93
C HIS A 105 7.86 11.92 7.39
N THR A 106 8.00 11.12 8.44
CA THR A 106 9.29 10.77 9.01
C THR A 106 9.34 9.30 9.39
N ARG A 107 10.56 8.77 9.51
CA ARG A 107 10.78 7.38 9.91
C ARG A 107 10.28 7.09 11.33
N LYS A 108 10.21 8.10 12.19
CA LYS A 108 9.73 7.96 13.57
C LYS A 108 8.24 7.59 13.63
N GLU A 109 7.49 7.96 12.61
CA GLU A 109 6.05 7.68 12.53
C GLU A 109 5.74 6.25 12.08
N ALA A 110 6.75 5.52 11.58
CA ALA A 110 6.53 4.22 10.93
C ALA A 110 5.71 3.23 11.77
N PRO A 111 6.00 3.00 13.07
CA PRO A 111 5.20 2.06 13.87
C PRO A 111 3.74 2.47 13.98
N GLU A 112 3.48 3.75 14.22
CA GLU A 112 2.13 4.29 14.35
C GLU A 112 1.36 4.19 13.04
N LYS A 113 2.01 4.56 11.93
CA LYS A 113 1.39 4.52 10.61
C LYS A 113 1.07 3.09 10.19
N ALA A 114 1.93 2.14 10.53
CA ALA A 114 1.66 0.72 10.27
C ALA A 114 0.40 0.25 10.99
N ARG A 115 0.21 0.65 12.24
CA ARG A 115 -1.01 0.32 13.00
C ARG A 115 -2.25 0.97 12.39
N GLU A 116 -2.11 2.20 11.91
CA GLU A 116 -3.19 2.91 11.22
C GLU A 116 -3.61 2.18 9.95
N ILE A 117 -2.64 1.73 9.16
CA ILE A 117 -2.90 0.94 7.95
C ILE A 117 -3.65 -0.35 8.30
N LEU A 118 -3.17 -1.08 9.29
CA LEU A 118 -3.81 -2.33 9.73
C LEU A 118 -5.26 -2.09 10.16
N LYS A 119 -5.50 -1.01 10.89
CA LYS A 119 -6.85 -0.63 11.31
C LYS A 119 -7.77 -0.38 10.12
N LEU A 120 -7.29 0.35 9.11
CA LEU A 120 -8.05 0.61 7.89
C LEU A 120 -8.38 -0.67 7.13
N LEU A 121 -7.43 -1.58 7.03
CA LEU A 121 -7.63 -2.87 6.36
C LEU A 121 -8.66 -3.74 7.08
N ASN A 122 -8.77 -3.63 8.39
CA ASN A 122 -9.67 -4.43 9.21
C ASN A 122 -11.04 -3.80 9.43
N GLN A 123 -11.25 -2.56 9.03
CA GLN A 123 -12.57 -1.91 9.10
C GLN A 123 -13.55 -2.55 8.11
N GLU A 124 -14.78 -2.63 8.52
CA GLU A 124 -15.87 -3.13 7.67
C GLU A 124 -16.80 -2.03 7.17
#